data_f167458566665c55aea9b08f593fe2b5
#
_entry.id   f167458566665c55aea9b08f593fe2b5
#
_cell.length_a   1.000
_cell.length_b   1.000
_cell.length_c   1.000
_cell.angle_alpha   90.00
_cell.angle_beta   90.00
_cell.angle_gamma   90.00
#
_symmetry.space_group_name_H-M   'P 1'
#
loop_
_entity.id
_entity.type
_entity.pdbx_description
1 polymer ?
#
loop_
_entity_poly.entity_id
_entity_poly.type
_entity_poly.pdbx_seq_one_letter_code
_entity_poly.pdbx_strand_id
1 'polypeptide(L)'
;MLVCIGIARHVHRLNAPEKAVRDSLALIEQLDSKDAADLFAPSASGAQSASFSDLSDTGREALRAYFSGFSFRILDSHIDDETAAVDVEATGFDADALARAIRETQLRQEYNEKFSDTSTENHNEDTLSSGGQEDKVFTLMKNALSDGSFQKTATRETLHLTKSKGNWTVVSDNALRTLLTGGLIEKLNDPDLLSPDDVLSVYLDRYKTMSPQEWAAELNSPNLFQTSSQDSEQLGDLYYQKAASVFKYTIDEVRTEGSVAQASIQVTVVNMSSVLSSYRQKLIAYAKTTDSITADDSALSSKSISLLREALEENADPKTVSVSIRLENSKSGWQIVDTSGLTNALLGDMTSASDLFHES
;
A
#
# COMPACT_ATOMS: atom_id res chain seq x y z
N MET A 1 29.17 -35.27 49.27
CA MET A 1 29.82 -35.26 47.95
C MET A 1 28.93 -35.85 46.82
N LEU A 2 28.02 -36.79 47.09
CA LEU A 2 27.13 -37.40 46.09
C LEU A 2 25.98 -36.51 45.63
N VAL A 3 25.49 -35.58 46.45
CA VAL A 3 24.36 -34.67 46.11
C VAL A 3 24.79 -33.61 45.09
N CYS A 4 26.04 -33.10 45.19
CA CYS A 4 26.57 -32.10 44.25
C CYS A 4 26.79 -32.65 42.83
N ILE A 5 27.07 -33.95 42.67
CA ILE A 5 27.29 -34.58 41.37
C ILE A 5 25.94 -34.78 40.65
N GLY A 6 24.88 -35.06 41.40
CA GLY A 6 23.54 -35.20 40.86
C GLY A 6 22.97 -33.87 40.34
N ILE A 7 23.18 -32.79 41.08
CA ILE A 7 22.75 -31.44 40.69
C ILE A 7 23.52 -30.96 39.47
N ALA A 8 24.84 -31.15 39.44
CA ALA A 8 25.66 -30.76 38.28
C ALA A 8 25.28 -31.54 37.00
N ARG A 9 24.98 -32.84 37.12
CA ARG A 9 24.49 -33.64 35.96
C ARG A 9 23.10 -33.26 35.54
N HIS A 10 22.21 -32.90 36.46
CA HIS A 10 20.87 -32.45 36.14
C HIS A 10 20.88 -31.09 35.44
N VAL A 11 21.65 -30.14 35.98
CA VAL A 11 21.85 -28.80 35.35
C VAL A 11 22.52 -28.93 33.97
N HIS A 12 23.50 -29.83 33.82
CA HIS A 12 24.13 -30.03 32.51
C HIS A 12 23.20 -30.70 31.46
N ARG A 13 22.26 -31.54 31.91
CA ARG A 13 21.24 -32.13 31.04
C ARG A 13 20.15 -31.11 30.63
N LEU A 14 19.74 -30.24 31.53
CA LEU A 14 18.75 -29.18 31.27
C LEU A 14 19.28 -28.11 30.33
N ASN A 15 20.57 -27.81 30.38
CA ASN A 15 21.20 -26.77 29.57
C ASN A 15 21.56 -27.21 28.13
N ALA A 16 21.53 -28.50 27.80
CA ALA A 16 21.91 -28.97 26.47
C ALA A 16 20.93 -28.53 25.34
N PRO A 17 19.59 -28.63 25.49
CA PRO A 17 18.64 -28.09 24.50
C PRO A 17 18.73 -26.56 24.39
N GLU A 18 18.82 -25.86 25.50
CA GLU A 18 18.98 -24.40 25.52
C GLU A 18 20.23 -23.94 24.75
N LYS A 19 21.34 -24.70 24.87
CA LYS A 19 22.54 -24.42 24.10
C LYS A 19 22.32 -24.60 22.62
N ALA A 20 21.63 -25.67 22.19
CA ALA A 20 21.31 -25.89 20.80
C ALA A 20 20.45 -24.76 20.22
N VAL A 21 19.45 -24.26 20.98
CA VAL A 21 18.66 -23.09 20.61
C VAL A 21 19.54 -21.85 20.48
N ARG A 22 20.42 -21.58 21.48
CA ARG A 22 21.34 -20.42 21.38
C ARG A 22 22.23 -20.47 20.14
N ASP A 23 22.85 -21.65 19.93
CA ASP A 23 23.75 -21.86 18.79
C ASP A 23 22.98 -21.69 17.45
N SER A 24 21.76 -22.22 17.36
CA SER A 24 20.93 -22.06 16.16
C SER A 24 20.49 -20.61 15.92
N LEU A 25 20.00 -19.91 16.94
CA LEU A 25 19.55 -18.53 16.79
C LEU A 25 20.70 -17.53 16.62
N ALA A 26 21.89 -17.85 17.11
CA ALA A 26 23.10 -17.04 16.87
C ALA A 26 23.53 -17.05 15.39
N LEU A 27 23.08 -18.04 14.59
CA LEU A 27 23.33 -18.07 13.14
C LEU A 27 22.65 -16.89 12.41
N ILE A 28 21.63 -16.28 13.00
CA ILE A 28 20.99 -15.06 12.46
C ILE A 28 21.99 -13.91 12.35
N GLU A 29 22.97 -13.83 13.25
CA GLU A 29 24.06 -12.84 13.18
C GLU A 29 25.03 -13.15 12.01
N GLN A 30 24.95 -14.35 11.44
CA GLN A 30 25.80 -14.87 10.37
C GLN A 30 24.96 -15.35 9.18
N LEU A 31 24.02 -14.52 8.72
CA LEU A 31 23.05 -14.86 7.67
C LEU A 31 23.67 -15.39 6.38
N ASP A 32 24.92 -15.04 6.08
CA ASP A 32 25.65 -15.51 4.87
C ASP A 32 26.18 -16.93 5.03
N SER A 33 26.10 -17.55 6.20
CA SER A 33 26.55 -18.94 6.40
C SER A 33 25.53 -19.93 5.83
N LYS A 34 26.06 -21.09 5.37
CA LYS A 34 25.20 -22.18 4.90
C LYS A 34 24.26 -22.69 5.99
N ASP A 35 24.75 -22.69 7.25
CA ASP A 35 23.98 -23.18 8.39
C ASP A 35 22.80 -22.26 8.73
N ALA A 36 22.93 -20.94 8.50
CA ALA A 36 21.82 -19.99 8.65
C ALA A 36 20.71 -20.24 7.62
N ALA A 37 21.06 -20.65 6.40
CA ALA A 37 20.09 -20.97 5.37
C ALA A 37 19.14 -22.12 5.77
N ASP A 38 19.65 -23.09 6.53
CA ASP A 38 18.86 -24.23 6.99
C ASP A 38 17.80 -23.84 8.02
N LEU A 39 17.95 -22.69 8.73
CA LEU A 39 16.93 -22.17 9.64
C LEU A 39 15.65 -21.73 8.91
N PHE A 40 15.79 -21.29 7.68
CA PHE A 40 14.67 -20.80 6.87
C PHE A 40 14.11 -21.87 5.91
N ALA A 41 14.74 -23.06 5.89
CA ALA A 41 14.29 -24.15 5.04
C ALA A 41 12.96 -24.72 5.54
N PRO A 42 11.94 -24.91 4.65
CA PRO A 42 10.70 -25.55 5.05
C PRO A 42 10.98 -27.03 5.42
N SER A 43 10.47 -27.44 6.62
CA SER A 43 10.54 -28.83 7.03
C SER A 43 9.69 -29.68 6.10
N ALA A 44 10.35 -30.64 5.43
CA ALA A 44 9.79 -31.82 4.80
C ALA A 44 8.52 -31.62 3.95
N SER A 45 8.69 -31.37 2.71
CA SER A 45 8.02 -32.04 1.58
C SER A 45 8.40 -31.39 0.26
N GLY A 46 9.53 -31.74 -0.32
CA GLY A 46 9.75 -31.62 -1.78
C GLY A 46 9.88 -30.22 -2.39
N ALA A 47 9.70 -29.16 -1.64
CA ALA A 47 10.01 -27.81 -2.11
C ALA A 47 11.51 -27.56 -1.94
N GLN A 48 12.18 -27.12 -2.99
CA GLN A 48 13.58 -26.68 -2.90
C GLN A 48 13.63 -25.52 -1.91
N SER A 49 14.38 -25.71 -0.81
CA SER A 49 14.67 -24.66 0.15
C SER A 49 15.49 -23.58 -0.56
N ALA A 50 14.94 -22.40 -0.75
CA ALA A 50 15.74 -21.26 -1.17
C ALA A 50 16.75 -20.96 -0.05
N SER A 51 18.03 -21.10 -0.37
CA SER A 51 19.11 -20.71 0.53
C SER A 51 19.20 -19.17 0.59
N PHE A 52 19.64 -18.62 1.71
CA PHE A 52 19.97 -17.17 1.80
C PHE A 52 20.92 -16.73 0.67
N SER A 53 21.82 -17.63 0.24
CA SER A 53 22.73 -17.40 -0.89
C SER A 53 22.04 -17.33 -2.24
N ASP A 54 20.82 -17.86 -2.36
CA ASP A 54 20.03 -17.85 -3.61
C ASP A 54 19.20 -16.58 -3.75
N LEU A 55 19.11 -15.77 -2.69
CA LEU A 55 18.47 -14.48 -2.71
C LEU A 55 19.30 -13.46 -3.50
N SER A 56 18.62 -12.52 -4.10
CA SER A 56 19.25 -11.33 -4.69
C SER A 56 20.05 -10.52 -3.64
N ASP A 57 20.91 -9.64 -4.09
CA ASP A 57 21.62 -8.70 -3.20
C ASP A 57 20.61 -7.88 -2.38
N THR A 58 19.54 -7.42 -3.02
CA THR A 58 18.44 -6.67 -2.36
C THR A 58 17.76 -7.50 -1.28
N GLY A 59 17.47 -8.78 -1.55
CA GLY A 59 16.88 -9.69 -0.58
C GLY A 59 17.78 -9.90 0.63
N ARG A 60 19.07 -10.10 0.41
CA ARG A 60 20.07 -10.24 1.50
C ARG A 60 20.17 -8.98 2.35
N GLU A 61 20.19 -7.80 1.72
CA GLU A 61 20.23 -6.52 2.45
C GLU A 61 18.95 -6.28 3.25
N ALA A 62 17.80 -6.58 2.70
CA ALA A 62 16.50 -6.45 3.37
C ALA A 62 16.41 -7.35 4.61
N LEU A 63 16.85 -8.61 4.50
CA LEU A 63 16.87 -9.53 5.64
C LEU A 63 17.89 -9.12 6.71
N ARG A 64 19.08 -8.62 6.32
CA ARG A 64 20.02 -8.05 7.29
C ARG A 64 19.43 -6.86 8.04
N ALA A 65 18.74 -5.96 7.32
CA ALA A 65 18.05 -4.84 7.94
C ALA A 65 16.97 -5.33 8.92
N TYR A 66 16.17 -6.32 8.52
CA TYR A 66 15.13 -6.91 9.35
C TYR A 66 15.71 -7.51 10.65
N PHE A 67 16.74 -8.32 10.53
CA PHE A 67 17.36 -9.00 11.68
C PHE A 67 18.29 -8.10 12.51
N SER A 68 18.63 -6.91 12.06
CA SER A 68 19.41 -5.96 12.85
C SER A 68 18.73 -5.56 14.17
N GLY A 69 17.41 -5.71 14.22
CA GLY A 69 16.61 -5.48 15.42
C GLY A 69 16.32 -6.70 16.27
N PHE A 70 16.77 -7.89 15.85
CA PHE A 70 16.44 -9.16 16.48
C PHE A 70 17.27 -9.38 17.75
N SER A 71 16.62 -9.87 18.79
CA SER A 71 17.25 -10.38 20.01
C SER A 71 16.34 -11.44 20.63
N PHE A 72 16.87 -12.32 21.45
CA PHE A 72 16.05 -13.37 22.07
C PHE A 72 16.49 -13.67 23.50
N ARG A 73 15.59 -14.28 24.27
CA ARG A 73 15.87 -14.87 25.58
C ARG A 73 15.13 -16.19 25.73
N ILE A 74 15.79 -17.15 26.34
CA ILE A 74 15.19 -18.43 26.71
C ILE A 74 14.47 -18.23 28.05
N LEU A 75 13.22 -18.68 28.12
CA LEU A 75 12.36 -18.54 29.30
C LEU A 75 12.37 -19.81 30.15
N ASP A 76 12.13 -20.97 29.51
CA ASP A 76 12.06 -22.27 30.16
C ASP A 76 12.46 -23.40 29.21
N SER A 77 12.77 -24.58 29.73
CA SER A 77 13.06 -25.77 28.93
C SER A 77 12.57 -27.04 29.62
N HIS A 78 11.99 -27.93 28.83
CA HIS A 78 11.51 -29.24 29.25
C HIS A 78 12.11 -30.33 28.36
N ILE A 79 12.61 -31.42 28.98
CA ILE A 79 13.22 -32.54 28.26
C ILE A 79 12.36 -33.78 28.52
N ASP A 80 12.01 -34.47 27.43
CA ASP A 80 11.30 -35.75 27.45
C ASP A 80 12.08 -36.75 26.55
N ASP A 81 12.96 -37.53 27.18
CA ASP A 81 13.87 -38.50 26.55
C ASP A 81 14.71 -37.94 25.40
N GLU A 82 14.30 -38.18 24.16
CA GLU A 82 14.94 -37.75 22.91
C GLU A 82 14.31 -36.52 22.30
N THR A 83 13.32 -35.94 22.96
CA THR A 83 12.65 -34.68 22.57
C THR A 83 12.83 -33.62 23.64
N ALA A 84 12.77 -32.36 23.25
CA ALA A 84 12.73 -31.25 24.19
C ALA A 84 11.87 -30.12 23.63
N ALA A 85 11.30 -29.34 24.55
CA ALA A 85 10.60 -28.10 24.29
C ALA A 85 11.33 -26.97 25.01
N VAL A 86 11.58 -25.87 24.31
CA VAL A 86 12.27 -24.69 24.84
C VAL A 86 11.43 -23.46 24.55
N ASP A 87 10.95 -22.81 25.61
CA ASP A 87 10.21 -21.57 25.51
C ASP A 87 11.16 -20.39 25.27
N VAL A 88 10.94 -19.69 24.18
CA VAL A 88 11.78 -18.57 23.74
C VAL A 88 10.93 -17.35 23.52
N GLU A 89 11.42 -16.20 23.97
CA GLU A 89 10.90 -14.91 23.61
C GLU A 89 11.91 -14.20 22.71
N ALA A 90 11.50 -13.87 21.49
CA ALA A 90 12.27 -13.04 20.57
C ALA A 90 11.70 -11.63 20.51
N THR A 91 12.56 -10.64 20.37
CA THR A 91 12.19 -9.25 20.12
C THR A 91 12.66 -8.88 18.72
N GLY A 92 11.78 -8.39 17.89
CA GLY A 92 12.02 -7.98 16.52
C GLY A 92 11.16 -6.78 16.14
N PHE A 93 11.23 -6.35 14.90
CA PHE A 93 10.32 -5.31 14.40
C PHE A 93 8.87 -5.79 14.45
N ASP A 94 7.95 -4.85 14.64
CA ASP A 94 6.51 -5.14 14.56
C ASP A 94 6.15 -5.61 13.15
N ALA A 95 5.94 -6.91 13.03
CA ALA A 95 5.68 -7.56 11.75
C ALA A 95 4.34 -7.14 11.13
N ASP A 96 3.33 -6.79 11.96
CA ASP A 96 2.05 -6.30 11.49
C ASP A 96 2.19 -4.91 10.86
N ALA A 97 2.81 -4.00 11.60
CA ALA A 97 3.05 -2.64 11.11
C ALA A 97 3.92 -2.64 9.84
N LEU A 98 4.95 -3.50 9.79
CA LEU A 98 5.82 -3.63 8.62
C LEU A 98 5.07 -4.22 7.41
N ALA A 99 4.28 -5.29 7.61
CA ALA A 99 3.48 -5.89 6.54
C ALA A 99 2.49 -4.89 5.95
N ARG A 100 1.77 -4.14 6.81
CA ARG A 100 0.86 -3.06 6.37
C ARG A 100 1.59 -2.00 5.55
N ALA A 101 2.72 -1.48 6.02
CA ALA A 101 3.50 -0.46 5.32
C ALA A 101 3.99 -0.94 3.94
N ILE A 102 4.44 -2.20 3.85
CA ILE A 102 4.82 -2.82 2.58
C ILE A 102 3.61 -2.89 1.65
N ARG A 103 2.46 -3.40 2.13
CA ARG A 103 1.26 -3.58 1.33
C ARG A 103 0.64 -2.27 0.87
N GLU A 104 0.59 -1.26 1.74
CA GLU A 104 0.14 0.10 1.38
C GLU A 104 1.01 0.72 0.28
N THR A 105 2.35 0.57 0.42
CA THR A 105 3.29 1.10 -0.59
C THR A 105 3.15 0.36 -1.91
N GLN A 106 3.00 -0.96 -1.88
CA GLN A 106 2.74 -1.78 -3.06
C GLN A 106 1.43 -1.35 -3.75
N LEU A 107 0.35 -1.22 -2.99
CA LEU A 107 -0.95 -0.79 -3.51
C LEU A 107 -0.88 0.62 -4.14
N ARG A 108 -0.15 1.54 -3.52
CA ARG A 108 0.09 2.87 -4.07
C ARG A 108 0.85 2.82 -5.40
N GLN A 109 1.85 1.95 -5.52
CA GLN A 109 2.58 1.73 -6.77
C GLN A 109 1.67 1.13 -7.84
N GLU A 110 0.88 0.11 -7.51
CA GLU A 110 -0.10 -0.52 -8.42
C GLU A 110 -1.11 0.49 -8.98
N TYR A 111 -1.60 1.40 -8.13
CA TYR A 111 -2.48 2.48 -8.59
C TYR A 111 -1.77 3.47 -9.50
N ASN A 112 -0.52 3.80 -9.25
CA ASN A 112 0.25 4.74 -10.09
C ASN A 112 0.65 4.11 -11.43
N GLU A 113 1.02 2.83 -11.46
CA GLU A 113 1.40 2.10 -12.68
C GLU A 113 0.22 1.99 -13.66
N LYS A 114 -1.01 1.73 -13.18
CA LYS A 114 -2.21 1.64 -14.04
C LYS A 114 -2.49 2.91 -14.87
N PHE A 115 -1.98 4.06 -14.46
CA PHE A 115 -2.20 5.34 -15.13
C PHE A 115 -1.02 5.78 -16.01
N SER A 116 0.16 5.22 -15.79
CA SER A 116 1.31 5.46 -16.66
C SER A 116 1.19 4.71 -17.99
N ASP A 117 0.48 3.57 -18.03
CA ASP A 117 0.35 2.71 -19.21
C ASP A 117 -0.71 3.14 -20.22
N THR A 118 -1.54 4.15 -19.94
CA THR A 118 -2.51 4.64 -20.91
C THR A 118 -1.88 5.40 -22.10
N SER A 119 -0.56 5.60 -22.10
CA SER A 119 0.16 6.34 -23.15
C SER A 119 0.93 5.47 -24.15
N THR A 120 1.00 4.14 -24.00
CA THR A 120 1.65 3.25 -24.99
C THR A 120 0.95 1.90 -25.06
N GLU A 121 0.22 1.66 -26.14
CA GLU A 121 -0.26 0.33 -26.57
C GLU A 121 0.96 -0.56 -26.91
N ASN A 122 1.56 -1.19 -25.90
CA ASN A 122 2.41 -2.36 -26.09
C ASN A 122 2.38 -3.18 -24.80
N HIS A 123 1.27 -3.87 -24.57
CA HIS A 123 1.24 -4.99 -23.64
C HIS A 123 2.06 -6.14 -24.21
N ASN A 124 3.36 -6.14 -23.93
CA ASN A 124 4.05 -7.39 -23.74
C ASN A 124 3.65 -7.88 -22.35
N GLU A 125 2.73 -8.83 -22.29
CA GLU A 125 2.59 -9.75 -21.16
C GLU A 125 3.88 -10.59 -21.06
N ASP A 126 5.01 -9.95 -20.78
CA ASP A 126 6.15 -10.66 -20.29
C ASP A 126 5.82 -11.09 -18.86
N THR A 127 5.52 -12.36 -18.75
CA THR A 127 5.55 -13.14 -17.52
C THR A 127 6.68 -12.62 -16.65
N LEU A 128 6.33 -11.75 -15.67
CA LEU A 128 7.25 -11.41 -14.58
C LEU A 128 7.67 -12.73 -13.96
N SER A 129 8.91 -13.12 -14.17
CA SER A 129 9.48 -14.27 -13.50
C SER A 129 9.27 -14.07 -11.99
N SER A 130 8.91 -15.14 -11.29
CA SER A 130 8.64 -15.11 -9.83
C SER A 130 9.73 -14.35 -9.04
N GLY A 131 10.98 -14.37 -9.49
CA GLY A 131 12.10 -13.62 -8.91
C GLY A 131 11.96 -12.09 -8.96
N GLY A 132 11.31 -11.54 -9.98
CA GLY A 132 11.13 -10.08 -10.07
C GLY A 132 10.09 -9.53 -9.08
N GLN A 133 9.11 -10.35 -8.70
CA GLN A 133 8.10 -9.96 -7.72
C GLN A 133 8.63 -10.05 -6.29
N GLU A 134 9.45 -11.06 -5.99
CA GLU A 134 10.14 -11.19 -4.70
C GLU A 134 11.10 -10.01 -4.44
N ASP A 135 11.87 -9.60 -5.43
CA ASP A 135 12.77 -8.45 -5.33
C ASP A 135 12.04 -7.13 -5.08
N LYS A 136 10.84 -6.95 -5.63
CA LYS A 136 9.99 -5.79 -5.31
C LYS A 136 9.62 -5.76 -3.83
N VAL A 137 9.17 -6.88 -3.26
CA VAL A 137 8.80 -6.96 -1.83
C VAL A 137 10.03 -6.69 -0.95
N PHE A 138 11.19 -7.25 -1.26
CA PHE A 138 12.43 -6.99 -0.51
C PHE A 138 12.86 -5.51 -0.58
N THR A 139 12.70 -4.88 -1.74
CA THR A 139 12.97 -3.44 -1.90
C THR A 139 12.05 -2.61 -1.02
N LEU A 140 10.75 -2.92 -0.99
CA LEU A 140 9.78 -2.25 -0.15
C LEU A 140 10.08 -2.44 1.34
N MET A 141 10.41 -3.67 1.74
CA MET A 141 10.80 -3.97 3.13
C MET A 141 12.04 -3.19 3.55
N LYS A 142 13.09 -3.17 2.72
CA LYS A 142 14.32 -2.41 2.98
C LYS A 142 14.03 -0.92 3.14
N ASN A 143 13.24 -0.34 2.23
CA ASN A 143 12.88 1.08 2.27
C ASN A 143 12.08 1.40 3.54
N ALA A 144 11.05 0.61 3.86
CA ALA A 144 10.26 0.77 5.07
C ALA A 144 11.13 0.74 6.33
N LEU A 145 12.05 -0.23 6.45
CA LEU A 145 12.94 -0.35 7.60
C LEU A 145 13.96 0.79 7.69
N SER A 146 14.37 1.38 6.56
CA SER A 146 15.31 2.50 6.52
C SER A 146 14.73 3.79 7.11
N ASP A 147 13.43 3.95 7.08
CA ASP A 147 12.73 5.12 7.65
C ASP A 147 12.72 5.11 9.19
N GLY A 148 13.13 4.00 9.81
CA GLY A 148 13.46 3.90 11.24
C GLY A 148 12.27 4.04 12.21
N SER A 149 11.03 4.00 11.73
CA SER A 149 9.82 4.32 12.50
C SER A 149 9.17 3.11 13.17
N PHE A 150 9.62 1.88 12.91
CA PHE A 150 8.98 0.69 13.43
C PHE A 150 9.36 0.40 14.88
N GLN A 151 8.35 0.19 15.71
CA GLN A 151 8.54 -0.28 17.08
C GLN A 151 8.99 -1.75 17.08
N LYS A 152 9.55 -2.18 18.20
CA LYS A 152 9.89 -3.58 18.41
C LYS A 152 8.83 -4.24 19.25
N THR A 153 8.46 -5.46 18.86
CA THR A 153 7.51 -6.29 19.59
C THR A 153 8.15 -7.61 20.01
N ALA A 154 7.59 -8.23 21.05
CA ALA A 154 8.04 -9.52 21.55
C ALA A 154 7.11 -10.63 21.07
N THR A 155 7.69 -11.67 20.47
CA THR A 155 7.01 -12.90 20.06
C THR A 155 7.49 -14.04 20.94
N ARG A 156 6.56 -14.89 21.42
CA ARG A 156 6.88 -16.05 22.25
C ARG A 156 6.45 -17.31 21.55
N GLU A 157 7.38 -18.24 21.44
CA GLU A 157 7.13 -19.56 20.85
C GLU A 157 7.84 -20.65 21.65
N THR A 158 7.28 -21.86 21.59
CA THR A 158 7.90 -23.06 22.11
C THR A 158 8.61 -23.79 20.98
N LEU A 159 9.94 -23.76 20.98
CA LEU A 159 10.76 -24.48 20.00
C LEU A 159 10.87 -25.94 20.35
N HIS A 160 10.64 -26.80 19.37
CA HIS A 160 10.79 -28.25 19.52
C HIS A 160 12.19 -28.67 19.09
N LEU A 161 12.77 -29.60 19.81
CA LEU A 161 14.08 -30.17 19.54
C LEU A 161 14.03 -31.69 19.55
N THR A 162 14.85 -32.28 18.70
CA THR A 162 15.08 -33.73 18.67
C THR A 162 16.53 -34.03 18.95
N LYS A 163 16.77 -35.19 19.59
CA LYS A 163 18.12 -35.65 19.91
C LYS A 163 18.51 -36.79 19.01
N SER A 164 19.61 -36.62 18.28
CA SER A 164 20.15 -37.66 17.42
C SER A 164 21.63 -37.81 17.70
N LYS A 165 22.11 -39.04 17.92
CA LYS A 165 23.52 -39.37 18.20
C LYS A 165 24.13 -38.52 19.35
N GLY A 166 23.30 -38.15 20.34
CA GLY A 166 23.72 -37.36 21.48
C GLY A 166 23.65 -35.82 21.30
N ASN A 167 23.36 -35.33 20.09
CA ASN A 167 23.25 -33.92 19.79
C ASN A 167 21.79 -33.49 19.69
N TRP A 168 21.45 -32.34 20.26
CA TRP A 168 20.16 -31.69 20.12
C TRP A 168 20.13 -30.84 18.85
N THR A 169 19.03 -30.92 18.12
CA THR A 169 18.79 -30.12 16.89
C THR A 169 17.42 -29.48 17.00
N VAL A 170 17.32 -28.17 16.73
CA VAL A 170 16.05 -27.45 16.64
C VAL A 170 15.29 -27.94 15.42
N VAL A 171 13.99 -28.25 15.61
CA VAL A 171 13.12 -28.62 14.50
C VAL A 171 12.73 -27.36 13.73
N SER A 172 12.93 -27.40 12.41
CA SER A 172 12.48 -26.31 11.53
C SER A 172 10.98 -26.46 11.28
N ASP A 173 10.16 -25.88 12.14
CA ASP A 173 8.69 -25.90 12.12
C ASP A 173 8.10 -24.49 12.07
N ASN A 174 6.78 -24.39 12.19
CA ASN A 174 6.09 -23.10 12.22
C ASN A 174 6.50 -22.25 13.42
N ALA A 175 6.74 -22.85 14.59
CA ALA A 175 7.12 -22.12 15.79
C ALA A 175 8.45 -21.39 15.58
N LEU A 176 9.47 -22.08 15.04
CA LEU A 176 10.74 -21.43 14.71
C LEU A 176 10.55 -20.30 13.69
N ARG A 177 9.76 -20.51 12.64
CA ARG A 177 9.49 -19.51 11.60
C ARG A 177 8.79 -18.28 12.19
N THR A 178 7.74 -18.48 12.98
CA THR A 178 7.00 -17.40 13.66
C THR A 178 7.92 -16.64 14.62
N LEU A 179 8.76 -17.35 15.39
CA LEU A 179 9.72 -16.71 16.28
C LEU A 179 10.70 -15.80 15.53
N LEU A 180 11.19 -16.23 14.35
CA LEU A 180 12.16 -15.49 13.56
C LEU A 180 11.54 -14.32 12.80
N THR A 181 10.35 -14.52 12.25
CA THR A 181 9.72 -13.54 11.33
C THR A 181 8.61 -12.74 11.99
N GLY A 182 8.26 -13.00 13.26
CA GLY A 182 7.08 -12.39 13.89
C GLY A 182 5.77 -12.65 13.15
N GLY A 183 5.73 -13.66 12.26
CA GLY A 183 4.60 -13.95 11.39
C GLY A 183 4.51 -13.04 10.15
N LEU A 184 5.58 -12.34 9.77
CA LEU A 184 5.57 -11.41 8.63
C LEU A 184 5.10 -12.06 7.32
N ILE A 185 5.53 -13.30 7.05
CA ILE A 185 5.19 -14.00 5.81
C ILE A 185 3.69 -14.31 5.76
N GLU A 186 3.14 -14.80 6.85
CA GLU A 186 1.72 -15.10 6.99
C GLU A 186 0.88 -13.83 6.83
N LYS A 187 1.31 -12.74 7.43
CA LYS A 187 0.65 -11.42 7.32
C LYS A 187 0.69 -10.85 5.91
N LEU A 188 1.82 -10.92 5.22
CA LEU A 188 1.92 -10.45 3.82
C LEU A 188 1.02 -11.24 2.86
N ASN A 189 0.67 -12.49 3.20
CA ASN A 189 -0.25 -13.33 2.45
C ASN A 189 -1.71 -13.23 2.92
N ASP A 190 -1.99 -12.44 3.96
CA ASP A 190 -3.34 -12.25 4.46
C ASP A 190 -4.11 -11.28 3.54
N PRO A 191 -5.20 -11.70 2.88
CA PRO A 191 -6.02 -10.82 2.05
C PRO A 191 -6.74 -9.73 2.86
N ASP A 192 -6.87 -9.91 4.16
CA ASP A 192 -7.51 -8.96 5.07
C ASP A 192 -6.50 -8.07 5.82
N LEU A 193 -5.21 -8.11 5.44
CA LEU A 193 -4.15 -7.30 6.06
C LEU A 193 -4.47 -5.80 6.06
N LEU A 194 -4.98 -5.28 4.93
CA LEU A 194 -5.52 -3.93 4.84
C LEU A 194 -7.05 -3.99 4.87
N SER A 195 -7.63 -3.16 5.72
CA SER A 195 -9.10 -2.99 5.73
C SER A 195 -9.59 -2.26 4.48
N PRO A 196 -10.89 -2.32 4.15
CA PRO A 196 -11.46 -1.49 3.08
C PRO A 196 -11.18 0.01 3.26
N ASP A 197 -11.15 0.50 4.51
CA ASP A 197 -10.81 1.88 4.85
C ASP A 197 -9.38 2.23 4.49
N ASP A 198 -8.42 1.32 4.79
CA ASP A 198 -7.00 1.50 4.46
C ASP A 198 -6.82 1.59 2.94
N VAL A 199 -7.42 0.64 2.19
CA VAL A 199 -7.36 0.62 0.72
C VAL A 199 -7.94 1.88 0.12
N LEU A 200 -9.10 2.32 0.62
CA LEU A 200 -9.76 3.53 0.17
C LEU A 200 -8.93 4.78 0.47
N SER A 201 -8.31 4.84 1.65
CA SER A 201 -7.42 5.93 2.05
C SER A 201 -6.20 6.02 1.14
N VAL A 202 -5.53 4.89 0.85
CA VAL A 202 -4.41 4.83 -0.08
C VAL A 202 -4.82 5.32 -1.48
N TYR A 203 -6.00 4.91 -1.95
CA TYR A 203 -6.53 5.34 -3.25
C TYR A 203 -6.81 6.85 -3.29
N LEU A 204 -7.50 7.39 -2.29
CA LEU A 204 -7.91 8.80 -2.26
C LEU A 204 -6.75 9.75 -1.98
N ASP A 205 -5.76 9.33 -1.19
CA ASP A 205 -4.59 10.16 -0.89
C ASP A 205 -3.76 10.50 -2.13
N ARG A 206 -3.83 9.69 -3.19
CA ARG A 206 -3.15 9.98 -4.47
C ARG A 206 -3.59 11.32 -5.06
N TYR A 207 -4.88 11.63 -4.99
CA TYR A 207 -5.42 12.88 -5.53
C TYR A 207 -4.81 14.14 -4.92
N LYS A 208 -4.22 14.04 -3.70
CA LYS A 208 -3.53 15.16 -3.04
C LYS A 208 -2.16 15.47 -3.64
N THR A 209 -1.57 14.52 -4.36
CA THR A 209 -0.19 14.59 -4.87
C THR A 209 -0.10 14.54 -6.39
N MET A 210 -1.18 14.21 -7.07
CA MET A 210 -1.27 14.14 -8.53
C MET A 210 -1.05 15.51 -9.17
N SER A 211 -0.31 15.53 -10.28
CA SER A 211 -0.24 16.66 -11.20
C SER A 211 -1.57 16.86 -11.95
N PRO A 212 -1.83 18.02 -12.56
CA PRO A 212 -2.99 18.24 -13.41
C PRO A 212 -3.15 17.20 -14.52
N GLN A 213 -2.05 16.77 -15.12
CA GLN A 213 -2.04 15.76 -16.19
C GLN A 213 -2.44 14.37 -15.67
N GLU A 214 -1.96 14.00 -14.47
CA GLU A 214 -2.36 12.75 -13.81
C GLU A 214 -3.84 12.78 -13.41
N TRP A 215 -4.35 13.93 -12.94
CA TRP A 215 -5.79 14.10 -12.70
C TRP A 215 -6.61 13.90 -13.99
N ALA A 216 -6.17 14.50 -15.10
CA ALA A 216 -6.85 14.38 -16.39
C ALA A 216 -6.88 12.92 -16.87
N ALA A 217 -5.79 12.20 -16.71
CA ALA A 217 -5.68 10.80 -17.08
C ALA A 217 -6.56 9.91 -16.20
N GLU A 218 -6.50 10.08 -14.87
CA GLU A 218 -7.30 9.32 -13.89
C GLU A 218 -8.79 9.46 -14.15
N LEU A 219 -9.25 10.68 -14.45
CA LEU A 219 -10.67 10.97 -14.71
C LEU A 219 -11.07 10.69 -16.15
N ASN A 220 -10.17 10.11 -16.96
CA ASN A 220 -10.37 9.85 -18.39
C ASN A 220 -10.91 11.07 -19.15
N SER A 221 -10.44 12.24 -18.79
CA SER A 221 -10.91 13.54 -19.31
C SER A 221 -9.75 14.43 -19.77
N PRO A 222 -8.89 13.95 -20.69
CA PRO A 222 -7.72 14.72 -21.16
C PRO A 222 -8.12 16.03 -21.84
N ASN A 223 -9.32 16.10 -22.39
CA ASN A 223 -9.88 17.27 -23.10
C ASN A 223 -11.19 17.75 -22.44
N LEU A 224 -11.12 18.08 -21.14
CA LEU A 224 -12.30 18.46 -20.36
C LEU A 224 -13.15 19.57 -21.01
N PHE A 225 -12.52 20.52 -21.69
CA PHE A 225 -13.17 21.66 -22.35
C PHE A 225 -13.08 21.61 -23.89
N GLN A 226 -13.12 20.43 -24.46
CA GLN A 226 -13.23 20.05 -25.90
C GLN A 226 -13.05 21.19 -26.95
N THR A 227 -11.97 21.94 -26.90
CA THR A 227 -11.58 22.81 -27.99
C THR A 227 -10.14 22.50 -28.40
N SER A 228 -9.84 22.53 -29.70
CA SER A 228 -8.52 22.18 -30.24
C SER A 228 -7.49 23.33 -30.14
N SER A 229 -7.69 24.26 -29.21
CA SER A 229 -6.82 25.42 -29.04
C SER A 229 -5.93 25.29 -27.79
N GLN A 230 -4.74 25.86 -27.85
CA GLN A 230 -3.81 25.95 -26.72
C GLN A 230 -4.47 26.58 -25.47
N ASP A 231 -5.44 27.45 -25.66
CA ASP A 231 -6.18 28.10 -24.57
C ASP A 231 -7.05 27.11 -23.77
N SER A 232 -7.55 26.05 -24.40
CA SER A 232 -8.35 25.03 -23.73
C SER A 232 -7.51 24.07 -22.88
N GLU A 233 -6.28 23.75 -23.31
CA GLU A 233 -5.34 22.97 -22.50
C GLU A 233 -5.02 23.73 -21.22
N GLN A 234 -4.72 25.03 -21.32
CA GLN A 234 -4.45 25.89 -20.18
C GLN A 234 -5.66 26.01 -19.23
N LEU A 235 -6.87 25.98 -19.78
CA LEU A 235 -8.09 26.00 -18.96
C LEU A 235 -8.29 24.67 -18.22
N GLY A 236 -7.99 23.55 -18.88
CA GLY A 236 -8.00 22.22 -18.25
C GLY A 236 -7.00 22.12 -17.11
N ASP A 237 -5.77 22.55 -17.35
CA ASP A 237 -4.73 22.57 -16.32
C ASP A 237 -5.14 23.45 -15.12
N LEU A 238 -5.73 24.63 -15.38
CA LEU A 238 -6.23 25.50 -14.31
C LEU A 238 -7.33 24.82 -13.50
N TYR A 239 -8.26 24.12 -14.17
CA TYR A 239 -9.30 23.37 -13.48
C TYR A 239 -8.70 22.31 -12.55
N TYR A 240 -7.79 21.47 -13.04
CA TYR A 240 -7.19 20.40 -12.25
C TYR A 240 -6.30 20.94 -11.11
N GLN A 241 -5.60 22.06 -11.32
CA GLN A 241 -4.89 22.75 -10.22
C GLN A 241 -5.86 23.22 -9.12
N LYS A 242 -7.01 23.80 -9.50
CA LYS A 242 -8.04 24.20 -8.54
C LYS A 242 -8.65 22.98 -7.85
N ALA A 243 -8.99 21.93 -8.61
CA ALA A 243 -9.53 20.68 -8.08
C ALA A 243 -8.58 20.08 -7.03
N ALA A 244 -7.29 19.94 -7.34
CA ALA A 244 -6.28 19.46 -6.41
C ALA A 244 -6.16 20.34 -5.15
N SER A 245 -6.25 21.67 -5.32
CA SER A 245 -6.11 22.61 -4.20
C SER A 245 -7.26 22.56 -3.19
N VAL A 246 -8.47 22.23 -3.64
CA VAL A 246 -9.68 22.17 -2.78
C VAL A 246 -10.00 20.75 -2.34
N PHE A 247 -9.41 19.74 -2.99
CA PHE A 247 -9.72 18.32 -2.72
C PHE A 247 -9.45 17.95 -1.27
N LYS A 248 -10.48 17.46 -0.63
CA LYS A 248 -10.44 16.85 0.71
C LYS A 248 -11.44 15.72 0.73
N TYR A 249 -11.22 14.76 1.58
CA TYR A 249 -12.19 13.69 1.79
C TYR A 249 -12.28 13.33 3.28
N THR A 250 -13.41 12.74 3.64
CA THR A 250 -13.63 12.00 4.90
C THR A 250 -14.35 10.71 4.57
N ILE A 251 -13.96 9.63 5.21
CA ILE A 251 -14.67 8.35 5.15
C ILE A 251 -15.66 8.38 6.31
N ASP A 252 -16.97 8.41 5.99
CA ASP A 252 -18.02 8.51 7.00
C ASP A 252 -18.33 7.13 7.57
N GLU A 253 -18.46 6.12 6.70
CA GLU A 253 -18.83 4.77 7.09
C GLU A 253 -18.37 3.76 6.04
N VAL A 254 -17.88 2.61 6.50
CA VAL A 254 -17.66 1.42 5.65
C VAL A 254 -18.44 0.24 6.22
N ARG A 255 -19.31 -0.34 5.42
CA ARG A 255 -20.10 -1.52 5.74
C ARG A 255 -19.61 -2.71 4.94
N THR A 256 -19.23 -3.77 5.62
CA THR A 256 -18.72 -5.00 5.01
C THR A 256 -19.73 -6.12 5.16
N GLU A 257 -20.06 -6.79 4.06
CA GLU A 257 -20.90 -7.98 4.00
C GLU A 257 -20.18 -9.07 3.21
N GLY A 258 -19.56 -10.01 3.91
CA GLY A 258 -18.74 -11.06 3.30
C GLY A 258 -17.54 -10.46 2.55
N SER A 259 -17.45 -10.73 1.25
CA SER A 259 -16.38 -10.22 0.39
C SER A 259 -16.70 -8.87 -0.30
N VAL A 260 -17.75 -8.19 0.09
CA VAL A 260 -18.15 -6.89 -0.47
C VAL A 260 -18.15 -5.83 0.63
N ALA A 261 -17.61 -4.66 0.34
CA ALA A 261 -17.71 -3.50 1.20
C ALA A 261 -18.30 -2.30 0.44
N GLN A 262 -19.12 -1.54 1.13
CA GLN A 262 -19.71 -0.30 0.64
C GLN A 262 -19.24 0.84 1.55
N ALA A 263 -18.50 1.78 0.96
CA ALA A 263 -18.03 2.97 1.65
C ALA A 263 -18.89 4.18 1.31
N SER A 264 -19.23 5.00 2.30
CA SER A 264 -19.78 6.33 2.15
C SER A 264 -18.71 7.33 2.49
N ILE A 265 -18.40 8.24 1.56
CA ILE A 265 -17.38 9.27 1.74
C ILE A 265 -17.95 10.65 1.44
N GLN A 266 -17.42 11.65 2.09
CA GLN A 266 -17.61 13.06 1.72
C GLN A 266 -16.37 13.52 0.95
N VAL A 267 -16.57 14.10 -0.22
CA VAL A 267 -15.49 14.72 -0.99
C VAL A 267 -15.75 16.19 -1.21
N THR A 268 -14.73 17.00 -0.99
CA THR A 268 -14.78 18.45 -1.24
C THR A 268 -14.16 18.71 -2.61
N VAL A 269 -14.92 19.33 -3.50
CA VAL A 269 -14.61 19.52 -4.91
C VAL A 269 -14.92 20.95 -5.36
N VAL A 270 -14.47 21.32 -6.56
CA VAL A 270 -14.84 22.61 -7.19
C VAL A 270 -16.33 22.64 -7.45
N ASN A 271 -17.00 23.73 -7.08
CA ASN A 271 -18.43 23.94 -7.34
C ASN A 271 -18.65 24.44 -8.79
N MET A 272 -18.69 23.50 -9.74
CA MET A 272 -18.85 23.85 -11.15
C MET A 272 -20.19 24.52 -11.47
N SER A 273 -21.25 24.25 -10.69
CA SER A 273 -22.54 24.96 -10.85
C SER A 273 -22.38 26.46 -10.59
N SER A 274 -21.59 26.85 -9.58
CA SER A 274 -21.27 28.27 -9.29
C SER A 274 -20.41 28.88 -10.41
N VAL A 275 -19.40 28.15 -10.86
CA VAL A 275 -18.52 28.58 -11.96
C VAL A 275 -19.31 28.84 -13.25
N LEU A 276 -20.14 27.87 -13.66
CA LEU A 276 -20.94 27.97 -14.89
C LEU A 276 -22.03 29.03 -14.80
N SER A 277 -22.61 29.24 -13.61
CA SER A 277 -23.55 30.33 -13.37
C SER A 277 -22.89 31.71 -13.55
N SER A 278 -21.71 31.91 -12.99
CA SER A 278 -20.90 33.12 -13.18
C SER A 278 -20.50 33.30 -14.66
N TYR A 279 -20.03 32.25 -15.30
CA TYR A 279 -19.69 32.26 -16.72
C TYR A 279 -20.88 32.67 -17.59
N ARG A 280 -22.07 32.12 -17.35
CA ARG A 280 -23.30 32.52 -18.05
C ARG A 280 -23.61 34.01 -17.90
N GLN A 281 -23.46 34.53 -16.67
CA GLN A 281 -23.68 35.97 -16.42
C GLN A 281 -22.70 36.84 -17.19
N LYS A 282 -21.42 36.45 -17.22
CA LYS A 282 -20.36 37.16 -17.95
C LYS A 282 -20.61 37.11 -19.47
N LEU A 283 -21.04 35.96 -20.02
CA LEU A 283 -21.41 35.84 -21.41
C LEU A 283 -22.58 36.76 -21.78
N ILE A 284 -23.63 36.79 -20.97
CA ILE A 284 -24.78 37.67 -21.20
C ILE A 284 -24.37 39.15 -21.16
N ALA A 285 -23.48 39.52 -20.24
CA ALA A 285 -22.95 40.87 -20.14
C ALA A 285 -22.14 41.23 -21.39
N TYR A 286 -21.25 40.33 -21.84
CA TYR A 286 -20.46 40.56 -23.06
C TYR A 286 -21.34 40.65 -24.31
N ALA A 287 -22.36 39.83 -24.48
CA ALA A 287 -23.26 39.84 -25.61
C ALA A 287 -24.01 41.18 -25.78
N LYS A 288 -24.08 42.03 -24.75
CA LYS A 288 -24.66 43.36 -24.77
C LYS A 288 -23.67 44.46 -25.17
N THR A 289 -22.41 44.13 -25.39
CA THR A 289 -21.36 45.11 -25.75
C THR A 289 -21.26 45.30 -27.26
N THR A 290 -20.74 46.45 -27.72
CA THR A 290 -20.46 46.72 -29.13
C THR A 290 -19.43 45.76 -29.71
N ASP A 291 -18.48 45.34 -28.89
CA ASP A 291 -17.39 44.44 -29.27
C ASP A 291 -17.91 43.06 -29.69
N SER A 292 -18.98 42.57 -29.04
CA SER A 292 -19.58 41.28 -29.41
C SER A 292 -20.28 41.32 -30.79
N ILE A 293 -20.77 42.50 -31.21
CA ILE A 293 -21.46 42.67 -32.49
C ILE A 293 -20.46 42.70 -33.67
N THR A 294 -19.25 43.15 -33.43
CA THR A 294 -18.20 43.33 -34.45
C THR A 294 -17.15 42.23 -34.45
N ALA A 295 -17.18 41.35 -33.45
CA ALA A 295 -16.25 40.24 -33.33
C ALA A 295 -16.53 39.15 -34.37
N ASP A 296 -15.48 38.57 -34.92
CA ASP A 296 -15.55 37.33 -35.71
C ASP A 296 -15.65 36.10 -34.82
N ASP A 297 -15.89 34.94 -35.40
CA ASP A 297 -16.05 33.67 -34.65
C ASP A 297 -14.84 33.30 -33.82
N SER A 298 -13.61 33.63 -34.28
CA SER A 298 -12.38 33.36 -33.53
C SER A 298 -12.28 34.26 -32.29
N ALA A 299 -12.60 35.56 -32.44
CA ALA A 299 -12.60 36.48 -31.30
C ALA A 299 -13.70 36.14 -30.29
N LEU A 300 -14.88 35.71 -30.75
CA LEU A 300 -15.96 35.22 -29.89
C LEU A 300 -15.55 33.97 -29.10
N SER A 301 -14.92 33.01 -29.77
CA SER A 301 -14.41 31.79 -29.14
C SER A 301 -13.34 32.11 -28.06
N SER A 302 -12.32 32.91 -28.41
CA SER A 302 -11.27 33.31 -27.48
C SER A 302 -11.84 34.08 -26.28
N LYS A 303 -12.81 34.97 -26.51
CA LYS A 303 -13.46 35.72 -25.42
C LYS A 303 -14.28 34.77 -24.50
N SER A 304 -14.99 33.79 -25.07
CA SER A 304 -15.73 32.79 -24.32
C SER A 304 -14.80 31.99 -23.38
N ILE A 305 -13.65 31.53 -23.87
CA ILE A 305 -12.64 30.82 -23.05
C ILE A 305 -12.10 31.74 -21.95
N SER A 306 -11.80 33.01 -22.28
CA SER A 306 -11.34 33.98 -21.29
C SER A 306 -12.37 34.20 -20.17
N LEU A 307 -13.64 34.31 -20.50
CA LEU A 307 -14.72 34.49 -19.51
C LEU A 307 -14.95 33.26 -18.63
N LEU A 308 -14.76 32.04 -19.19
CA LEU A 308 -14.81 30.82 -18.41
C LEU A 308 -13.62 30.72 -17.45
N ARG A 309 -12.43 31.13 -17.91
CA ARG A 309 -11.22 31.21 -17.06
C ARG A 309 -11.45 32.17 -15.88
N GLU A 310 -11.94 33.38 -16.18
CA GLU A 310 -12.27 34.37 -15.14
C GLU A 310 -13.30 33.82 -14.14
N ALA A 311 -14.33 33.13 -14.63
CA ALA A 311 -15.36 32.54 -13.79
C ALA A 311 -14.77 31.43 -12.88
N LEU A 312 -13.86 30.62 -13.41
CA LEU A 312 -13.18 29.56 -12.65
C LEU A 312 -12.24 30.14 -11.59
N GLU A 313 -11.52 31.22 -11.93
CA GLU A 313 -10.61 31.89 -10.99
C GLU A 313 -11.35 32.57 -9.83
N GLU A 314 -12.49 33.22 -10.11
CA GLU A 314 -13.28 33.99 -9.15
C GLU A 314 -14.20 33.12 -8.27
N ASN A 315 -14.77 32.04 -8.82
CA ASN A 315 -15.84 31.26 -8.20
C ASN A 315 -15.47 29.80 -7.94
N ALA A 316 -14.23 29.52 -7.63
CA ALA A 316 -13.79 28.17 -7.28
C ALA A 316 -14.13 27.79 -5.82
N ASP A 317 -15.25 28.24 -5.29
CA ASP A 317 -15.73 27.89 -3.96
C ASP A 317 -15.91 26.37 -3.84
N PRO A 318 -15.43 25.75 -2.77
CA PRO A 318 -15.56 24.32 -2.60
C PRO A 318 -17.00 23.91 -2.30
N LYS A 319 -17.42 22.77 -2.83
CA LYS A 319 -18.67 22.08 -2.54
C LYS A 319 -18.34 20.69 -1.98
N THR A 320 -19.00 20.31 -0.89
CA THR A 320 -18.90 18.94 -0.38
C THR A 320 -20.05 18.09 -0.91
N VAL A 321 -19.73 16.92 -1.43
CA VAL A 321 -20.69 15.96 -1.97
C VAL A 321 -20.47 14.59 -1.34
N SER A 322 -21.56 13.84 -1.13
CA SER A 322 -21.51 12.47 -0.65
C SER A 322 -21.37 11.52 -1.82
N VAL A 323 -20.44 10.58 -1.73
CA VAL A 323 -20.15 9.58 -2.76
C VAL A 323 -20.16 8.19 -2.14
N SER A 324 -20.68 7.22 -2.86
CA SER A 324 -20.63 5.81 -2.47
C SER A 324 -19.61 5.08 -3.34
N ILE A 325 -18.73 4.31 -2.70
CA ILE A 325 -17.67 3.52 -3.37
C ILE A 325 -17.84 2.07 -2.97
N ARG A 326 -17.76 1.17 -3.95
CA ARG A 326 -17.82 -0.26 -3.74
C ARG A 326 -16.44 -0.89 -3.83
N LEU A 327 -16.14 -1.76 -2.85
CA LEU A 327 -14.94 -2.58 -2.81
C LEU A 327 -15.32 -4.06 -2.79
N GLU A 328 -14.47 -4.90 -3.35
CA GLU A 328 -14.59 -6.36 -3.29
C GLU A 328 -13.28 -6.97 -2.80
N ASN A 329 -13.39 -7.98 -1.91
CA ASN A 329 -12.26 -8.74 -1.43
C ASN A 329 -12.04 -9.98 -2.30
N SER A 330 -10.79 -10.19 -2.68
CA SER A 330 -10.33 -11.34 -3.44
C SER A 330 -9.15 -12.01 -2.71
N LYS A 331 -8.55 -13.03 -3.29
CA LYS A 331 -7.32 -13.63 -2.75
C LYS A 331 -6.15 -12.63 -2.66
N SER A 332 -6.20 -11.55 -3.41
CA SER A 332 -5.19 -10.48 -3.44
C SER A 332 -5.52 -9.32 -2.50
N GLY A 333 -6.59 -9.42 -1.72
CA GLY A 333 -7.08 -8.40 -0.82
C GLY A 333 -8.23 -7.56 -1.39
N TRP A 334 -8.59 -6.51 -0.65
CA TRP A 334 -9.65 -5.58 -1.02
C TRP A 334 -9.25 -4.73 -2.23
N GLN A 335 -10.17 -4.56 -3.17
CA GLN A 335 -10.00 -3.75 -4.38
C GLN A 335 -11.22 -2.87 -4.62
N ILE A 336 -11.00 -1.66 -5.10
CA ILE A 336 -12.06 -0.75 -5.51
C ILE A 336 -12.55 -1.20 -6.90
N VAL A 337 -13.85 -1.43 -7.01
CA VAL A 337 -14.48 -1.95 -8.25
C VAL A 337 -15.42 -0.95 -8.94
N ASP A 338 -15.84 0.10 -8.22
CA ASP A 338 -16.68 1.16 -8.81
C ASP A 338 -16.28 2.52 -8.24
N THR A 339 -15.85 3.41 -9.14
CA THR A 339 -15.47 4.80 -8.87
C THR A 339 -16.30 5.81 -9.67
N SER A 340 -17.35 5.38 -10.37
CA SER A 340 -18.13 6.24 -11.27
C SER A 340 -18.71 7.46 -10.56
N GLY A 341 -19.26 7.26 -9.36
CA GLY A 341 -19.76 8.35 -8.53
C GLY A 341 -18.66 9.34 -8.09
N LEU A 342 -17.46 8.82 -7.76
CA LEU A 342 -16.32 9.65 -7.41
C LEU A 342 -15.83 10.46 -8.61
N THR A 343 -15.67 9.82 -9.78
CA THR A 343 -15.26 10.50 -11.01
C THR A 343 -16.19 11.66 -11.34
N ASN A 344 -17.50 11.43 -11.29
CA ASN A 344 -18.49 12.50 -11.53
C ASN A 344 -18.37 13.65 -10.51
N ALA A 345 -18.21 13.33 -9.24
CA ALA A 345 -18.01 14.31 -8.18
C ALA A 345 -16.73 15.14 -8.38
N LEU A 346 -15.61 14.48 -8.70
CA LEU A 346 -14.31 15.12 -8.93
C LEU A 346 -14.31 16.01 -10.18
N LEU A 347 -15.12 15.70 -11.19
CA LEU A 347 -15.39 16.58 -12.34
C LEU A 347 -16.35 17.73 -12.00
N GLY A 348 -16.73 17.90 -10.72
CA GLY A 348 -17.56 18.98 -10.23
C GLY A 348 -19.05 18.82 -10.59
N ASP A 349 -19.51 17.58 -10.84
CA ASP A 349 -20.89 17.25 -11.24
C ASP A 349 -21.32 18.04 -12.49
N MET A 350 -20.46 18.03 -13.52
CA MET A 350 -20.67 18.79 -14.75
C MET A 350 -21.95 18.42 -15.49
N THR A 351 -22.43 17.19 -15.32
CA THR A 351 -23.67 16.72 -15.95
C THR A 351 -24.86 17.52 -15.41
N SER A 352 -24.98 17.63 -14.10
CA SER A 352 -26.03 18.47 -13.47
C SER A 352 -25.78 19.97 -13.70
N ALA A 353 -24.52 20.40 -13.84
CA ALA A 353 -24.17 21.78 -14.09
C ALA A 353 -24.50 22.20 -15.53
N SER A 354 -24.44 21.29 -16.52
CA SER A 354 -24.80 21.57 -17.92
C SER A 354 -26.27 21.85 -18.09
N ASP A 355 -27.14 21.28 -17.25
CA ASP A 355 -28.59 21.52 -17.27
C ASP A 355 -28.95 22.97 -17.08
N LEU A 356 -28.08 23.77 -16.40
CA LEU A 356 -28.23 25.23 -16.25
C LEU A 356 -28.26 25.98 -17.62
N PHE A 357 -27.79 25.39 -18.71
CA PHE A 357 -27.79 25.96 -20.04
C PHE A 357 -28.98 25.48 -20.89
N HIS A 358 -29.69 24.44 -20.45
CA HIS A 358 -30.86 23.90 -21.15
C HIS A 358 -32.21 24.43 -20.62
N GLU A 359 -32.20 25.01 -19.40
CA GLU A 359 -33.40 25.70 -18.86
C GLU A 359 -33.46 27.13 -19.35
N SER A 360 -33.93 27.37 -20.59
CA SER A 360 -34.23 28.69 -21.13
C SER A 360 -35.37 28.67 -22.11
#